data_428adc3d25cbe22388f809f6b52476f9
#
_entry.id   428adc3d25cbe22388f809f6b52476f9
#
_cell.length_a   1.000
_cell.length_b   1.000
_cell.length_c   1.000
_cell.angle_alpha   90.00
_cell.angle_beta   90.00
_cell.angle_gamma   90.00
#
_symmetry.space_group_name_H-M   'P 1'
#
loop_
_entity.id
_entity.type
_entity.pdbx_description
1 polymer ?
#
loop_
_entity_poly.entity_id
_entity_poly.type
_entity_poly.pdbx_seq_one_letter_code
_entity_poly.pdbx_strand_id
1 'polypeptide(L)'
;MPDSNVSELAPASVSRAQRAEPAPAAAAPGRPIGHAISILVVLAVGGGGVWWFLNRTHPQPMPPPPMKVPVMVVTAQTVPIYRSFPATMQAMRTVTIQARVTGYLTEQGAVDGSDVQPGALLYSIDAKDYQSAFVQARASLGQANASVDYSRANNGRNQILAHDGWVSRDAADQSQSNFHQGQASQASNNAALKEAALNLSRTEIRAPFAGRLSASQVFKGSLISVAGATLNTLVQLDPIYVSFSPADTNLDEITREQARGPIETAVSVNGGKPSHTGPLTFIDNQVSLSTGTILLRATIANQDHGLLPGQYVSARLHLGDLKNALLVPQSAVVATQIGQTVMIVGKGDKVEQRIVKLGDTEGDQVVATDGLKPGDRIITGDLQKLKAGVQVEPAGGGPKHAEPSSP
;
A
#
# COMPACT_ATOMS: atom_id res chain seq x y z
N MET A 1 -5.22 2.95 52.64
CA MET A 1 -5.63 4.02 53.63
C MET A 1 -5.37 5.38 53.00
N PRO A 2 -6.24 6.33 53.24
CA PRO A 2 -7.72 6.38 53.06
C PRO A 2 -8.07 7.48 52.04
N ASP A 3 -9.15 7.68 51.58
CA ASP A 3 -10.56 7.88 51.83
C ASP A 3 -11.11 8.80 50.76
N SER A 4 -12.21 8.40 50.24
CA SER A 4 -13.62 8.89 50.46
C SER A 4 -13.96 10.20 49.81
N ASN A 5 -14.98 10.23 48.97
CA ASN A 5 -16.38 10.60 49.19
C ASN A 5 -17.09 10.78 47.84
N VAL A 6 -18.12 9.99 47.48
CA VAL A 6 -19.53 10.00 47.88
C VAL A 6 -20.22 11.35 47.72
N SER A 7 -21.19 11.37 46.83
CA SER A 7 -22.49 12.03 46.84
C SER A 7 -23.08 11.87 45.42
N GLU A 8 -23.97 11.00 45.10
CA GLU A 8 -25.38 10.77 45.50
C GLU A 8 -26.22 12.04 45.47
N LEU A 9 -27.15 12.11 44.51
CA LEU A 9 -28.54 12.61 44.68
C LEU A 9 -29.33 12.50 43.37
N ALA A 10 -30.24 11.54 43.34
CA ALA A 10 -31.52 11.62 42.63
C ALA A 10 -32.57 11.98 43.69
N PRO A 11 -33.90 12.03 43.48
CA PRO A 11 -34.74 12.39 42.35
C PRO A 11 -35.89 13.34 42.80
N ALA A 12 -36.73 13.82 41.88
CA ALA A 12 -38.13 14.25 42.18
C ALA A 12 -38.90 14.38 40.86
N SER A 13 -39.83 13.53 40.44
CA SER A 13 -41.20 13.25 40.88
C SER A 13 -42.07 14.47 41.16
N VAL A 14 -43.33 14.31 40.73
CA VAL A 14 -44.60 15.01 41.07
C VAL A 14 -45.15 15.77 39.88
N SER A 15 -46.22 15.44 39.28
CA SER A 15 -47.61 15.03 39.63
C SER A 15 -48.64 15.93 38.91
N ARG A 16 -49.48 15.31 38.10
CA ARG A 16 -50.95 15.28 38.16
C ARG A 16 -51.75 16.57 38.39
N ALA A 17 -52.63 16.90 37.45
CA ALA A 17 -54.00 17.34 37.63
C ALA A 17 -54.73 17.38 36.27
N GLN A 18 -55.59 16.55 35.94
CA GLN A 18 -57.03 16.35 36.04
C GLN A 18 -57.86 17.62 36.34
N ARG A 19 -58.81 17.91 35.42
CA ARG A 19 -60.26 18.33 35.64
C ARG A 19 -60.84 18.71 34.29
N ALA A 20 -61.76 17.98 33.75
CA ALA A 20 -63.21 17.82 34.09
C ALA A 20 -64.13 18.78 33.30
N GLU A 21 -64.97 18.13 32.54
CA GLU A 21 -66.19 18.55 31.89
C GLU A 21 -67.15 19.40 32.84
N PRO A 22 -68.09 20.15 32.26
CA PRO A 22 -69.46 19.60 32.18
C PRO A 22 -70.28 20.01 30.95
N ALA A 23 -71.16 19.14 30.51
CA ALA A 23 -72.48 19.44 29.96
C ALA A 23 -73.46 19.56 31.15
N PRO A 24 -74.78 19.84 31.04
CA PRO A 24 -75.69 20.05 29.90
C PRO A 24 -76.74 21.16 30.13
N ALA A 25 -77.66 21.38 29.21
CA ALA A 25 -79.09 21.60 29.57
C ALA A 25 -80.01 21.71 28.36
N ALA A 26 -81.06 20.99 28.44
CA ALA A 26 -82.18 20.90 27.56
C ALA A 26 -83.21 22.06 27.77
N ALA A 27 -83.93 22.35 26.70
CA ALA A 27 -85.40 22.70 26.82
C ALA A 27 -86.05 22.77 25.43
N ALA A 28 -87.06 21.98 25.23
CA ALA A 28 -88.17 22.14 24.24
C ALA A 28 -89.27 22.97 24.83
N PRO A 29 -90.50 23.21 24.22
CA PRO A 29 -90.94 23.08 22.84
C PRO A 29 -91.79 24.27 22.34
N GLY A 30 -92.18 24.24 21.07
CA GLY A 30 -93.17 25.16 20.52
C GLY A 30 -93.57 24.89 19.07
N ARG A 31 -94.68 24.21 18.86
CA ARG A 31 -95.46 24.21 17.58
C ARG A 31 -96.32 25.48 17.55
N PRO A 32 -96.77 26.08 16.42
CA PRO A 32 -97.66 25.41 15.47
C PRO A 32 -97.55 25.82 13.95
N ILE A 33 -98.02 24.94 13.08
CA ILE A 33 -98.92 25.03 11.91
C ILE A 33 -98.78 26.23 10.97
N GLY A 34 -98.54 25.94 9.74
CA GLY A 34 -98.84 26.79 8.60
C GLY A 34 -97.87 26.54 7.40
N HIS A 35 -98.49 26.13 6.30
CA HIS A 35 -98.01 26.22 4.93
C HIS A 35 -97.61 24.93 4.25
N ALA A 36 -98.62 24.18 3.87
CA ALA A 36 -98.59 23.02 3.02
C ALA A 36 -98.47 23.34 1.49
N ILE A 37 -98.11 24.58 1.11
CA ILE A 37 -98.06 24.96 -0.34
C ILE A 37 -96.61 25.25 -0.82
N SER A 38 -95.63 25.41 0.04
CA SER A 38 -94.23 25.71 -0.36
C SER A 38 -93.37 24.47 -0.63
N ILE A 39 -93.87 23.26 -0.36
CA ILE A 39 -93.06 22.03 -0.42
C ILE A 39 -92.86 21.50 -1.86
N LEU A 40 -93.77 21.77 -2.81
CA LEU A 40 -93.74 21.28 -4.15
C LEU A 40 -92.72 22.02 -5.10
N VAL A 41 -92.52 23.32 -4.85
CA VAL A 41 -91.57 24.13 -5.60
C VAL A 41 -90.09 23.87 -5.13
N VAL A 42 -89.96 23.61 -3.80
CA VAL A 42 -88.62 23.32 -3.24
C VAL A 42 -88.08 21.92 -3.70
N LEU A 43 -89.00 20.96 -3.85
CA LEU A 43 -88.63 19.62 -4.36
C LEU A 43 -88.23 19.58 -5.87
N ALA A 44 -88.85 20.43 -6.71
CA ALA A 44 -88.48 20.50 -8.12
C ALA A 44 -87.17 21.24 -8.33
N VAL A 45 -86.89 22.30 -7.57
CA VAL A 45 -85.60 23.01 -7.65
C VAL A 45 -84.42 22.22 -6.94
N GLY A 46 -84.78 21.57 -5.82
CA GLY A 46 -83.85 20.75 -5.06
C GLY A 46 -83.49 19.49 -5.83
N GLY A 47 -84.45 18.79 -6.46
CA GLY A 47 -84.18 17.58 -7.28
C GLY A 47 -83.40 17.87 -8.56
N GLY A 48 -83.67 18.98 -9.26
CA GLY A 48 -82.92 19.45 -10.36
C GLY A 48 -81.50 19.85 -10.04
N GLY A 49 -81.29 20.49 -8.89
CA GLY A 49 -79.97 20.85 -8.40
C GLY A 49 -79.11 19.64 -8.01
N VAL A 50 -79.76 18.67 -7.32
CA VAL A 50 -79.10 17.44 -6.90
C VAL A 50 -78.74 16.54 -8.15
N TRP A 51 -79.65 16.46 -9.13
CA TRP A 51 -79.42 15.76 -10.38
C TRP A 51 -78.31 16.44 -11.19
N TRP A 52 -78.22 17.78 -11.24
CA TRP A 52 -77.17 18.54 -11.91
C TRP A 52 -75.85 18.43 -11.16
N PHE A 53 -75.84 18.35 -9.82
CA PHE A 53 -74.63 18.17 -9.00
C PHE A 53 -74.12 16.74 -9.11
N LEU A 54 -74.98 15.70 -9.14
CA LEU A 54 -74.59 14.31 -9.29
C LEU A 54 -74.14 13.97 -10.73
N ASN A 55 -74.61 14.74 -11.73
CA ASN A 55 -74.26 14.52 -13.13
C ASN A 55 -73.15 15.44 -13.66
N ARG A 56 -72.54 16.24 -12.76
CA ARG A 56 -71.27 16.89 -13.05
C ARG A 56 -70.23 15.80 -13.21
N THR A 57 -69.90 15.48 -14.45
CA THR A 57 -68.67 14.77 -14.78
C THR A 57 -67.54 15.57 -14.17
N HIS A 58 -66.98 15.06 -13.07
CA HIS A 58 -65.74 15.59 -12.53
C HIS A 58 -64.72 15.41 -13.66
N PRO A 59 -64.10 16.48 -14.17
CA PRO A 59 -63.00 16.29 -15.09
C PRO A 59 -61.98 15.42 -14.39
N GLN A 60 -61.72 14.22 -14.90
CA GLN A 60 -60.64 13.40 -14.38
C GLN A 60 -59.37 14.29 -14.43
N PRO A 61 -58.62 14.42 -13.31
CA PRO A 61 -57.40 15.18 -13.35
C PRO A 61 -56.51 14.57 -14.46
N MET A 62 -56.19 15.37 -15.45
CA MET A 62 -55.22 14.96 -16.47
C MET A 62 -53.99 14.47 -15.72
N PRO A 63 -53.47 13.28 -16.03
CA PRO A 63 -52.22 12.82 -15.44
C PRO A 63 -51.16 13.92 -15.64
N PRO A 64 -50.40 14.28 -14.61
CA PRO A 64 -49.37 15.28 -14.75
C PRO A 64 -48.44 14.90 -15.93
N PRO A 65 -47.97 15.90 -16.69
CA PRO A 65 -47.09 15.61 -17.83
C PRO A 65 -45.88 14.78 -17.36
N PRO A 66 -45.46 13.81 -18.17
CA PRO A 66 -44.34 12.94 -17.79
C PRO A 66 -43.10 13.78 -17.47
N MET A 67 -42.50 13.56 -16.33
CA MET A 67 -41.29 14.28 -15.89
C MET A 67 -40.11 13.80 -16.74
N LYS A 68 -39.34 14.73 -17.32
CA LYS A 68 -38.09 14.41 -18.03
C LYS A 68 -37.02 14.04 -17.00
N VAL A 69 -36.47 12.83 -17.14
CA VAL A 69 -35.43 12.32 -16.23
C VAL A 69 -34.18 11.90 -17.01
N PRO A 70 -32.98 12.25 -16.54
CA PRO A 70 -31.76 11.76 -17.16
C PRO A 70 -31.63 10.26 -16.90
N VAL A 71 -31.37 9.49 -17.96
CA VAL A 71 -31.21 8.05 -17.88
C VAL A 71 -29.85 7.63 -18.41
N MET A 72 -29.26 6.62 -17.78
CA MET A 72 -28.05 5.94 -18.24
C MET A 72 -28.41 4.49 -18.57
N VAL A 73 -27.95 4.00 -19.71
CA VAL A 73 -28.07 2.57 -20.07
C VAL A 73 -26.92 1.81 -19.44
N VAL A 74 -27.25 0.77 -18.67
CA VAL A 74 -26.26 -0.11 -18.06
C VAL A 74 -25.63 -1.00 -19.13
N THR A 75 -24.32 -0.85 -19.31
CA THR A 75 -23.54 -1.68 -20.24
C THR A 75 -22.62 -2.58 -19.44
N ALA A 76 -22.46 -3.82 -19.93
CA ALA A 76 -21.48 -4.73 -19.37
C ALA A 76 -20.07 -4.32 -19.83
N GLN A 77 -19.17 -4.11 -18.92
CA GLN A 77 -17.77 -3.78 -19.21
C GLN A 77 -16.82 -4.52 -18.28
N THR A 78 -15.56 -4.60 -18.69
CA THR A 78 -14.53 -5.19 -17.83
C THR A 78 -14.00 -4.12 -16.89
N VAL A 79 -14.02 -4.40 -15.60
CA VAL A 79 -13.59 -3.49 -14.53
C VAL A 79 -12.43 -4.12 -13.79
N PRO A 80 -11.28 -3.44 -13.68
CA PRO A 80 -10.16 -3.94 -12.88
C PRO A 80 -10.50 -3.89 -11.39
N ILE A 81 -10.18 -4.96 -10.68
CA ILE A 81 -10.37 -5.06 -9.24
C ILE A 81 -9.08 -4.62 -8.55
N TYR A 82 -9.19 -3.62 -7.69
CA TYR A 82 -8.07 -3.13 -6.91
C TYR A 82 -8.33 -3.26 -5.41
N ARG A 83 -7.26 -3.58 -4.67
CA ARG A 83 -7.25 -3.50 -3.21
C ARG A 83 -6.15 -2.57 -2.76
N SER A 84 -6.48 -1.61 -1.91
CA SER A 84 -5.52 -0.63 -1.39
C SER A 84 -5.18 -0.95 0.06
N PHE A 85 -3.89 -0.91 0.37
CA PHE A 85 -3.36 -1.18 1.71
C PHE A 85 -2.42 -0.05 2.13
N PRO A 86 -2.44 0.33 3.41
CA PRO A 86 -1.38 1.20 3.95
C PRO A 86 -0.04 0.49 3.84
N ALA A 87 0.97 1.19 3.41
CA ALA A 87 2.27 0.64 3.10
C ALA A 87 3.39 1.58 3.53
N THR A 88 4.60 1.01 3.64
CA THR A 88 5.83 1.75 3.94
C THR A 88 6.89 1.42 2.90
N MET A 89 7.60 2.42 2.44
CA MET A 89 8.75 2.22 1.57
C MET A 89 9.92 1.68 2.36
N GLN A 90 10.63 0.69 1.81
CA GLN A 90 11.80 0.08 2.43
C GLN A 90 12.96 0.02 1.42
N ALA A 91 14.15 0.36 1.86
CA ALA A 91 15.32 0.17 1.02
C ALA A 91 15.52 -1.31 0.68
N MET A 92 15.91 -1.60 -0.57
CA MET A 92 16.26 -2.97 -0.94
C MET A 92 17.52 -3.44 -0.18
N ARG A 93 18.49 -2.56 -0.01
CA ARG A 93 19.72 -2.81 0.74
C ARG A 93 20.09 -1.58 1.56
N THR A 94 20.49 -1.82 2.80
CA THR A 94 21.07 -0.81 3.67
C THR A 94 22.32 -1.40 4.31
N VAL A 95 23.43 -0.71 4.20
CA VAL A 95 24.70 -1.11 4.79
C VAL A 95 25.27 0.03 5.60
N THR A 96 25.61 -0.27 6.84
CA THR A 96 26.39 0.62 7.68
C THR A 96 27.87 0.52 7.31
N ILE A 97 28.44 1.60 6.83
CA ILE A 97 29.86 1.71 6.48
C ILE A 97 30.66 1.89 7.76
N GLN A 98 31.54 0.94 8.01
CA GLN A 98 32.40 0.91 9.20
C GLN A 98 33.87 0.70 8.82
N ALA A 99 34.79 1.31 9.59
CA ALA A 99 36.21 1.05 9.43
C ALA A 99 36.59 -0.30 10.06
N ARG A 100 37.55 -0.99 9.42
CA ARG A 100 38.14 -2.25 9.92
C ARG A 100 39.58 -2.10 10.36
N VAL A 101 40.14 -0.90 10.25
CA VAL A 101 41.49 -0.52 10.67
C VAL A 101 41.44 0.82 11.40
N THR A 102 42.37 1.04 12.30
CA THR A 102 42.49 2.27 13.10
C THR A 102 43.35 3.27 12.35
N GLY A 103 43.06 4.56 12.41
CA GLY A 103 43.87 5.61 11.81
C GLY A 103 43.13 6.93 11.66
N TYR A 104 43.85 7.95 11.23
CA TYR A 104 43.23 9.25 10.94
C TYR A 104 42.54 9.24 9.58
N LEU A 105 41.34 9.82 9.51
CA LEU A 105 40.64 10.03 8.24
C LEU A 105 41.36 11.12 7.43
N THR A 106 41.92 10.77 6.29
CA THR A 106 42.66 11.68 5.43
C THR A 106 41.78 12.34 4.38
N GLU A 107 40.77 11.59 3.90
CA GLU A 107 39.89 12.03 2.83
C GLU A 107 38.49 11.44 2.96
N GLN A 108 37.49 12.26 2.62
CA GLN A 108 36.13 11.83 2.31
C GLN A 108 35.94 11.93 0.81
N GLY A 109 35.89 10.81 0.11
CA GLY A 109 35.87 10.76 -1.37
C GLY A 109 34.48 11.03 -1.96
N ALA A 110 33.42 10.94 -1.17
CA ALA A 110 32.06 11.18 -1.62
C ALA A 110 31.34 12.18 -0.68
N VAL A 111 30.54 13.06 -1.27
CA VAL A 111 29.77 14.07 -0.53
C VAL A 111 28.56 13.42 0.15
N ASP A 112 28.18 13.91 1.33
CA ASP A 112 26.99 13.48 2.04
C ASP A 112 25.73 13.67 1.19
N GLY A 113 24.83 12.69 1.18
CA GLY A 113 23.62 12.71 0.38
C GLY A 113 23.83 12.44 -1.12
N SER A 114 25.08 12.25 -1.60
CA SER A 114 25.35 11.96 -3.00
C SER A 114 25.08 10.49 -3.36
N ASP A 115 24.77 10.25 -4.63
CA ASP A 115 24.67 8.92 -5.20
C ASP A 115 26.06 8.42 -5.60
N VAL A 116 26.37 7.19 -5.20
CA VAL A 116 27.66 6.55 -5.46
C VAL A 116 27.48 5.26 -6.25
N GLN A 117 28.47 4.95 -7.08
CA GLN A 117 28.54 3.70 -7.84
C GLN A 117 29.30 2.62 -7.06
N PRO A 118 29.12 1.33 -7.38
CA PRO A 118 29.90 0.26 -6.78
C PRO A 118 31.40 0.49 -6.96
N GLY A 119 32.19 0.32 -5.90
CA GLY A 119 33.64 0.55 -5.93
C GLY A 119 34.08 2.01 -5.75
N ALA A 120 33.18 2.97 -5.75
CA ALA A 120 33.53 4.39 -5.50
C ALA A 120 34.19 4.54 -4.13
N LEU A 121 35.27 5.34 -4.06
CA LEU A 121 35.97 5.64 -2.81
C LEU A 121 35.06 6.51 -1.93
N LEU A 122 34.79 6.03 -0.72
CA LEU A 122 33.98 6.75 0.27
C LEU A 122 34.87 7.45 1.30
N TYR A 123 35.83 6.71 1.85
CA TYR A 123 36.72 7.22 2.88
C TYR A 123 38.13 6.66 2.68
N SER A 124 39.14 7.47 3.01
CA SER A 124 40.54 7.08 3.06
C SER A 124 41.10 7.31 4.46
N ILE A 125 41.69 6.29 5.03
CA ILE A 125 42.42 6.32 6.31
C ILE A 125 43.91 6.43 6.00
N ASP A 126 44.69 7.09 6.87
CA ASP A 126 46.15 7.21 6.69
C ASP A 126 46.78 5.82 6.53
N ALA A 127 47.31 5.55 5.35
CA ALA A 127 47.83 4.26 4.96
C ALA A 127 49.32 4.08 5.25
N LYS A 128 50.04 5.12 5.74
CA LYS A 128 51.53 5.11 5.84
C LYS A 128 52.07 3.98 6.66
N ASP A 129 51.48 3.72 7.85
CA ASP A 129 51.92 2.64 8.73
C ASP A 129 51.60 1.26 8.11
N TYR A 130 50.45 1.11 7.50
CA TYR A 130 50.03 -0.12 6.79
C TYR A 130 50.89 -0.39 5.57
N GLN A 131 51.25 0.68 4.83
CA GLN A 131 52.16 0.56 3.67
C GLN A 131 53.56 0.12 4.15
N SER A 132 54.07 0.68 5.26
CA SER A 132 55.35 0.27 5.83
C SER A 132 55.34 -1.21 6.30
N ALA A 133 54.28 -1.63 6.97
CA ALA A 133 54.05 -3.01 7.40
C ALA A 133 53.99 -3.99 6.19
N PHE A 134 53.30 -3.59 5.11
CA PHE A 134 53.24 -4.37 3.89
C PHE A 134 54.62 -4.54 3.22
N VAL A 135 55.41 -3.45 3.12
CA VAL A 135 56.77 -3.50 2.56
C VAL A 135 57.66 -4.39 3.40
N GLN A 136 57.59 -4.28 4.74
CA GLN A 136 58.35 -5.13 5.69
C GLN A 136 57.99 -6.63 5.49
N ALA A 137 56.70 -6.97 5.49
CA ALA A 137 56.25 -8.36 5.29
C ALA A 137 56.69 -8.93 3.94
N ARG A 138 56.64 -8.10 2.88
CA ARG A 138 57.12 -8.49 1.53
C ARG A 138 58.63 -8.78 1.53
N ALA A 139 59.44 -7.96 2.22
CA ALA A 139 60.86 -8.19 2.37
C ALA A 139 61.16 -9.50 3.12
N SER A 140 60.45 -9.76 4.20
CA SER A 140 60.56 -11.00 5.00
C SER A 140 60.23 -12.24 4.19
N LEU A 141 59.18 -12.18 3.34
CA LEU A 141 58.87 -13.27 2.40
C LEU A 141 59.98 -13.44 1.37
N GLY A 142 60.58 -12.36 0.84
CA GLY A 142 61.70 -12.43 -0.09
C GLY A 142 62.90 -13.16 0.52
N GLN A 143 63.24 -12.88 1.78
CA GLN A 143 64.29 -13.57 2.54
C GLN A 143 63.97 -15.07 2.72
N ALA A 144 62.72 -15.39 3.12
CA ALA A 144 62.27 -16.78 3.27
C ALA A 144 62.35 -17.58 1.94
N ASN A 145 61.97 -16.94 0.83
CA ASN A 145 62.07 -17.56 -0.51
C ASN A 145 63.55 -17.91 -0.84
N ALA A 146 64.48 -16.98 -0.63
CA ALA A 146 65.90 -17.25 -0.90
C ALA A 146 66.46 -18.40 -0.01
N SER A 147 65.98 -18.45 1.28
CA SER A 147 66.34 -19.54 2.18
C SER A 147 65.80 -20.91 1.73
N VAL A 148 64.57 -20.97 1.25
CA VAL A 148 63.95 -22.18 0.70
C VAL A 148 64.68 -22.62 -0.57
N ASP A 149 65.04 -21.72 -1.47
CA ASP A 149 65.74 -22.04 -2.68
C ASP A 149 67.13 -22.62 -2.41
N TYR A 150 67.85 -22.03 -1.43
CA TYR A 150 69.12 -22.58 -0.97
C TYR A 150 68.94 -23.99 -0.35
N SER A 151 68.04 -24.17 0.59
CA SER A 151 67.80 -25.45 1.28
C SER A 151 67.28 -26.54 0.29
N ARG A 152 66.45 -26.16 -0.67
CA ARG A 152 66.00 -27.04 -1.77
C ARG A 152 67.18 -27.56 -2.59
N ALA A 153 68.08 -26.66 -3.05
CA ALA A 153 69.21 -26.99 -3.80
C ALA A 153 70.24 -27.91 -3.04
N ASN A 154 70.41 -27.60 -1.74
CA ASN A 154 71.22 -28.37 -0.83
C ASN A 154 70.65 -29.77 -0.58
N ASN A 155 69.37 -29.89 -0.31
CA ASN A 155 68.62 -31.14 -0.13
C ASN A 155 68.77 -32.03 -1.39
N GLY A 156 68.52 -31.45 -2.56
CA GLY A 156 68.67 -32.19 -3.83
C GLY A 156 70.10 -32.76 -4.06
N ARG A 157 71.11 -31.95 -3.74
CA ARG A 157 72.50 -32.44 -3.84
C ARG A 157 72.79 -33.55 -2.82
N ASN A 158 72.40 -33.40 -1.54
CA ASN A 158 72.64 -34.38 -0.50
C ASN A 158 71.90 -35.71 -0.75
N GLN A 159 70.71 -35.68 -1.33
CA GLN A 159 69.93 -36.87 -1.67
C GLN A 159 70.67 -37.68 -2.75
N ILE A 160 71.22 -37.03 -3.82
CA ILE A 160 71.96 -37.64 -4.83
C ILE A 160 73.24 -38.28 -4.26
N LEU A 161 74.01 -37.51 -3.46
CA LEU A 161 75.25 -37.99 -2.84
C LEU A 161 75.02 -39.13 -1.82
N ALA A 162 73.90 -39.16 -1.12
CA ALA A 162 73.52 -40.26 -0.23
C ALA A 162 73.18 -41.55 -0.99
N HIS A 163 72.48 -41.41 -2.15
CA HIS A 163 72.20 -42.50 -3.02
C HIS A 163 73.54 -43.17 -3.56
N ASP A 164 74.51 -42.33 -3.89
CA ASP A 164 75.78 -42.75 -4.39
C ASP A 164 76.78 -43.16 -3.28
N GLY A 165 76.41 -43.12 -2.01
CA GLY A 165 77.18 -43.53 -0.86
C GLY A 165 78.26 -42.53 -0.37
N TRP A 166 78.26 -41.29 -0.91
CA TRP A 166 79.23 -40.23 -0.54
C TRP A 166 78.94 -39.45 0.74
N VAL A 167 77.69 -39.48 1.23
CA VAL A 167 77.27 -38.87 2.48
C VAL A 167 76.42 -39.84 3.29
N SER A 168 76.39 -39.63 4.64
CA SER A 168 75.51 -40.44 5.51
C SER A 168 74.05 -40.22 5.24
N ARG A 169 73.22 -41.19 5.55
CA ARG A 169 71.72 -41.01 5.54
C ARG A 169 71.26 -39.92 6.47
N ASP A 170 71.89 -39.82 7.66
CA ASP A 170 71.55 -38.73 8.64
C ASP A 170 71.78 -37.35 8.03
N ALA A 171 72.84 -37.16 7.18
CA ALA A 171 73.09 -35.87 6.55
C ALA A 171 72.02 -35.56 5.45
N ALA A 172 71.52 -36.56 4.79
CA ALA A 172 70.41 -36.41 3.81
C ALA A 172 69.11 -36.10 4.53
N ASP A 173 68.79 -36.81 5.62
CA ASP A 173 67.58 -36.58 6.45
C ASP A 173 67.60 -35.19 7.08
N GLN A 174 68.78 -34.74 7.56
CA GLN A 174 68.94 -33.39 8.10
C GLN A 174 68.73 -32.31 7.04
N SER A 175 69.22 -32.52 5.81
CA SER A 175 68.99 -31.56 4.72
C SER A 175 67.55 -31.52 4.26
N GLN A 176 66.83 -32.65 4.29
CA GLN A 176 65.39 -32.71 4.05
C GLN A 176 64.61 -31.99 5.13
N SER A 177 64.95 -32.20 6.39
CA SER A 177 64.32 -31.51 7.51
C SER A 177 64.50 -29.99 7.41
N ASN A 178 65.70 -29.51 7.10
CA ASN A 178 65.99 -28.09 6.86
C ASN A 178 65.19 -27.51 5.69
N PHE A 179 64.98 -28.27 4.61
CA PHE A 179 64.14 -27.86 3.50
C PHE A 179 62.66 -27.73 3.93
N HIS A 180 62.11 -28.70 4.65
CA HIS A 180 60.76 -28.62 5.21
C HIS A 180 60.59 -27.46 6.19
N GLN A 181 61.54 -27.20 7.03
CA GLN A 181 61.54 -26.03 7.93
C GLN A 181 61.55 -24.73 7.12
N GLY A 182 62.33 -24.64 6.08
CA GLY A 182 62.34 -23.51 5.16
C GLY A 182 60.98 -23.29 4.51
N GLN A 183 60.35 -24.37 4.00
CA GLN A 183 58.98 -24.28 3.42
C GLN A 183 57.96 -23.80 4.47
N ALA A 184 58.01 -24.28 5.70
CA ALA A 184 57.11 -23.84 6.74
C ALA A 184 57.29 -22.33 7.05
N SER A 185 58.58 -21.88 7.11
CA SER A 185 58.86 -20.44 7.28
C SER A 185 58.40 -19.59 6.12
N GLN A 186 58.55 -20.04 4.88
CA GLN A 186 58.02 -19.37 3.70
C GLN A 186 56.48 -19.25 3.74
N ALA A 187 55.79 -20.33 4.12
CA ALA A 187 54.31 -20.31 4.27
C ALA A 187 53.85 -19.33 5.33
N SER A 188 54.56 -19.26 6.46
CA SER A 188 54.28 -18.30 7.55
C SER A 188 54.45 -16.85 7.09
N ASN A 189 55.57 -16.52 6.42
CA ASN A 189 55.84 -15.19 5.89
C ASN A 189 54.84 -14.77 4.78
N ASN A 190 54.42 -15.75 3.96
CA ASN A 190 53.37 -15.51 2.97
C ASN A 190 52.03 -15.18 3.60
N ALA A 191 51.67 -15.85 4.72
CA ALA A 191 50.48 -15.52 5.48
C ALA A 191 50.57 -14.10 6.08
N ALA A 192 51.73 -13.73 6.66
CA ALA A 192 51.97 -12.38 7.19
C ALA A 192 51.89 -11.29 6.12
N LEU A 193 52.39 -11.55 4.89
CA LEU A 193 52.25 -10.63 3.77
C LEU A 193 50.80 -10.45 3.35
N LYS A 194 50.02 -11.52 3.29
CA LYS A 194 48.57 -11.46 2.96
C LYS A 194 47.81 -10.65 4.01
N GLU A 195 48.13 -10.80 5.29
CA GLU A 195 47.53 -10.03 6.35
C GLU A 195 47.85 -8.52 6.23
N ALA A 196 49.11 -8.18 6.02
CA ALA A 196 49.55 -6.80 5.82
C ALA A 196 48.89 -6.16 4.59
N ALA A 197 48.79 -6.91 3.48
CA ALA A 197 48.12 -6.48 2.25
C ALA A 197 46.61 -6.22 2.50
N LEU A 198 45.96 -7.12 3.26
CA LEU A 198 44.55 -6.99 3.60
C LEU A 198 44.33 -5.75 4.49
N ASN A 199 45.16 -5.50 5.48
CA ASN A 199 45.06 -4.33 6.35
C ASN A 199 45.31 -3.03 5.56
N LEU A 200 46.26 -3.03 4.63
CA LEU A 200 46.47 -1.90 3.71
C LEU A 200 45.24 -1.67 2.83
N SER A 201 44.64 -2.70 2.26
CA SER A 201 43.45 -2.56 1.43
C SER A 201 42.24 -2.02 2.21
N ARG A 202 42.19 -2.25 3.51
CA ARG A 202 41.13 -1.76 4.42
C ARG A 202 41.23 -0.27 4.76
N THR A 203 42.35 0.38 4.42
CA THR A 203 42.50 1.82 4.58
C THR A 203 41.66 2.62 3.57
N GLU A 204 41.32 1.99 2.44
CA GLU A 204 40.36 2.53 1.46
C GLU A 204 39.00 1.87 1.63
N ILE A 205 38.03 2.67 2.00
CA ILE A 205 36.66 2.20 2.20
C ILE A 205 35.83 2.56 0.97
N ARG A 206 35.34 1.54 0.28
CA ARG A 206 34.64 1.68 -1.00
C ARG A 206 33.18 1.22 -0.89
N ALA A 207 32.32 1.78 -1.75
CA ALA A 207 30.91 1.42 -1.84
C ALA A 207 30.72 -0.03 -2.31
N PRO A 208 29.99 -0.88 -1.58
CA PRO A 208 29.74 -2.28 -1.98
C PRO A 208 28.67 -2.40 -3.09
N PHE A 209 27.80 -1.42 -3.25
CA PHE A 209 26.75 -1.35 -4.28
C PHE A 209 26.40 0.11 -4.59
N ALA A 210 25.65 0.34 -5.67
CA ALA A 210 25.15 1.67 -6.01
C ALA A 210 24.06 2.11 -5.02
N GLY A 211 24.12 3.35 -4.54
CA GLY A 211 23.14 3.88 -3.61
C GLY A 211 23.47 5.29 -3.18
N ARG A 212 22.67 5.82 -2.26
CA ARG A 212 22.83 7.15 -1.70
C ARG A 212 23.44 7.07 -0.31
N LEU A 213 24.43 7.93 -0.06
CA LEU A 213 25.03 8.10 1.25
C LEU A 213 24.11 8.92 2.15
N SER A 214 24.07 8.58 3.43
CA SER A 214 23.52 9.43 4.49
C SER A 214 24.48 10.54 4.88
N ALA A 215 24.18 11.27 5.96
CA ALA A 215 25.12 12.20 6.56
C ALA A 215 26.30 11.45 7.21
N SER A 216 27.51 11.90 6.98
CA SER A 216 28.73 11.37 7.58
C SER A 216 28.74 11.66 9.09
N GLN A 217 29.18 10.66 9.86
CA GLN A 217 29.33 10.80 11.32
C GLN A 217 30.76 11.18 11.72
N VAL A 218 31.66 11.25 10.74
CA VAL A 218 33.08 11.54 10.93
C VAL A 218 33.58 12.54 9.88
N PHE A 219 34.62 13.28 10.25
CA PHE A 219 35.17 14.31 9.39
C PHE A 219 36.66 14.09 9.15
N LYS A 220 37.21 14.66 8.09
CA LYS A 220 38.64 14.64 7.82
C LYS A 220 39.43 15.11 9.05
N GLY A 221 40.44 14.34 9.44
CA GLY A 221 41.23 14.56 10.65
C GLY A 221 40.73 13.82 11.90
N SER A 222 39.53 13.20 11.84
CA SER A 222 39.06 12.39 12.95
C SER A 222 39.88 11.11 13.10
N LEU A 223 40.18 10.72 14.33
CA LEU A 223 40.73 9.41 14.62
C LEU A 223 39.62 8.36 14.59
N ILE A 224 39.75 7.40 13.69
CA ILE A 224 38.85 6.27 13.56
C ILE A 224 39.40 5.09 14.34
N SER A 225 38.61 4.48 15.21
CA SER A 225 38.97 3.26 15.93
C SER A 225 38.16 2.05 15.39
N VAL A 226 38.74 0.85 15.45
CA VAL A 226 38.11 -0.40 14.98
C VAL A 226 36.86 -0.77 15.80
N ALA A 227 36.71 -0.19 17.00
CA ALA A 227 35.62 -0.55 17.92
C ALA A 227 34.23 -0.01 17.49
N GLY A 228 33.81 -0.25 16.25
CA GLY A 228 32.43 -0.04 15.82
C GLY A 228 32.09 1.39 15.39
N ALA A 229 33.07 2.23 15.07
CA ALA A 229 32.77 3.56 14.55
C ALA A 229 32.02 3.48 13.21
N THR A 230 30.75 3.83 13.24
CA THR A 230 29.95 4.04 12.04
C THR A 230 30.44 5.31 11.35
N LEU A 231 30.83 5.18 10.08
CA LEU A 231 31.26 6.32 9.28
C LEU A 231 30.09 6.95 8.55
N ASN A 232 29.25 6.09 7.95
CA ASN A 232 28.07 6.49 7.16
C ASN A 232 27.12 5.30 6.99
N THR A 233 25.97 5.54 6.39
CA THR A 233 25.04 4.51 5.94
C THR A 233 24.83 4.65 4.45
N LEU A 234 25.02 3.57 3.70
CA LEU A 234 24.73 3.50 2.27
C LEU A 234 23.39 2.80 2.07
N VAL A 235 22.48 3.45 1.34
CA VAL A 235 21.12 3.00 1.10
C VAL A 235 20.86 2.87 -0.39
N GLN A 236 20.39 1.71 -0.83
CA GLN A 236 19.94 1.52 -2.20
C GLN A 236 18.53 2.08 -2.35
N LEU A 237 18.39 3.11 -3.21
CA LEU A 237 17.11 3.76 -3.49
C LEU A 237 16.40 3.21 -4.72
N ASP A 238 17.13 2.70 -5.71
CA ASP A 238 16.58 2.11 -6.94
C ASP A 238 17.15 0.69 -7.17
N PRO A 239 16.29 -0.31 -7.37
CA PRO A 239 14.87 -0.30 -7.03
C PRO A 239 14.60 -0.22 -5.53
N ILE A 240 13.36 0.11 -5.14
CA ILE A 240 12.92 0.22 -3.75
C ILE A 240 11.77 -0.75 -3.47
N TYR A 241 11.62 -1.22 -2.25
CA TYR A 241 10.49 -2.04 -1.83
C TYR A 241 9.35 -1.19 -1.29
N VAL A 242 8.12 -1.55 -1.65
CA VAL A 242 6.93 -1.18 -0.90
C VAL A 242 6.50 -2.38 -0.06
N SER A 243 6.38 -2.20 1.24
CA SER A 243 6.05 -3.23 2.22
C SER A 243 4.69 -2.92 2.83
N PHE A 244 3.78 -3.88 2.84
CA PHE A 244 2.43 -3.75 3.38
C PHE A 244 1.97 -5.08 3.94
N SER A 245 0.98 -5.04 4.83
CA SER A 245 0.54 -6.24 5.56
C SER A 245 -0.99 -6.33 5.55
N PRO A 246 -1.58 -6.93 4.50
CA PRO A 246 -3.01 -7.22 4.47
C PRO A 246 -3.40 -8.25 5.54
N ALA A 247 -4.69 -8.25 5.92
CA ALA A 247 -5.25 -9.30 6.76
C ALA A 247 -5.19 -10.66 6.04
N ASP A 248 -5.08 -11.73 6.80
CA ASP A 248 -5.04 -13.11 6.30
C ASP A 248 -6.25 -13.48 5.44
N THR A 249 -7.41 -12.87 5.71
CA THR A 249 -8.64 -13.04 4.91
C THR A 249 -8.50 -12.64 3.45
N ASN A 250 -7.53 -11.79 3.11
CA ASN A 250 -7.25 -11.39 1.73
C ASN A 250 -6.26 -12.32 1.02
N LEU A 251 -5.63 -13.24 1.76
CA LEU A 251 -4.54 -14.08 1.24
C LEU A 251 -5.02 -15.00 0.11
N ASP A 252 -6.20 -15.60 0.26
CA ASP A 252 -6.76 -16.50 -0.75
C ASP A 252 -7.00 -15.81 -2.10
N GLU A 253 -7.44 -14.56 -2.09
CA GLU A 253 -7.65 -13.75 -3.29
C GLU A 253 -6.30 -13.42 -3.96
N ILE A 254 -5.35 -12.95 -3.17
CA ILE A 254 -4.00 -12.59 -3.63
C ILE A 254 -3.26 -13.81 -4.18
N THR A 255 -3.30 -14.94 -3.49
CA THR A 255 -2.60 -16.16 -3.91
C THR A 255 -3.20 -16.74 -5.19
N ARG A 256 -4.52 -16.71 -5.33
CA ARG A 256 -5.19 -17.16 -6.56
C ARG A 256 -4.81 -16.28 -7.75
N GLU A 257 -4.70 -14.98 -7.56
CA GLU A 257 -4.30 -14.08 -8.64
C GLU A 257 -2.82 -14.23 -8.98
N GLN A 258 -1.95 -14.39 -7.98
CA GLN A 258 -0.53 -14.67 -8.20
C GLN A 258 -0.29 -15.96 -8.99
N ALA A 259 -1.13 -16.98 -8.80
CA ALA A 259 -1.06 -18.22 -9.58
C ALA A 259 -1.44 -18.04 -11.06
N ARG A 260 -2.15 -16.95 -11.41
CA ARG A 260 -2.50 -16.59 -12.79
C ARG A 260 -1.41 -15.75 -13.47
N GLY A 261 -0.63 -15.02 -12.68
CA GLY A 261 0.44 -14.17 -13.19
C GLY A 261 0.99 -13.19 -12.14
N PRO A 262 1.98 -12.38 -12.52
CA PRO A 262 2.52 -11.36 -11.62
C PRO A 262 1.45 -10.31 -11.31
N ILE A 263 1.26 -10.05 -10.01
CA ILE A 263 0.36 -9.01 -9.53
C ILE A 263 1.05 -7.65 -9.64
N GLU A 264 0.44 -6.74 -10.38
CA GLU A 264 0.93 -5.37 -10.46
C GLU A 264 0.51 -4.58 -9.21
N THR A 265 1.46 -3.89 -8.63
CA THR A 265 1.27 -3.04 -7.45
C THR A 265 1.58 -1.60 -7.83
N ALA A 266 0.60 -0.73 -7.69
CA ALA A 266 0.75 0.71 -7.87
C ALA A 266 0.92 1.42 -6.52
N VAL A 267 1.81 2.40 -6.47
CA VAL A 267 2.11 3.17 -5.27
C VAL A 267 1.60 4.60 -5.41
N SER A 268 0.86 5.06 -4.41
CA SER A 268 0.36 6.44 -4.31
C SER A 268 0.92 7.10 -3.06
N VAL A 269 1.47 8.30 -3.23
CA VAL A 269 1.94 9.15 -2.14
C VAL A 269 0.82 10.12 -1.75
N ASN A 270 0.58 10.30 -0.45
CA ASN A 270 -0.42 11.25 0.10
C ASN A 270 -1.83 11.13 -0.51
N GLY A 271 -2.26 9.92 -0.87
CA GLY A 271 -3.59 9.71 -1.46
C GLY A 271 -3.76 10.25 -2.88
N GLY A 272 -2.68 10.67 -3.53
CA GLY A 272 -2.66 11.13 -4.91
C GLY A 272 -2.86 10.00 -5.93
N LYS A 273 -2.77 10.35 -7.21
CA LYS A 273 -2.77 9.34 -8.28
C LYS A 273 -1.54 8.43 -8.14
N PRO A 274 -1.64 7.14 -8.54
CA PRO A 274 -0.49 6.25 -8.57
C PRO A 274 0.64 6.86 -9.41
N SER A 275 1.84 6.96 -8.82
CA SER A 275 3.01 7.57 -9.47
C SER A 275 4.03 6.53 -9.94
N HIS A 276 4.08 5.39 -9.27
CA HIS A 276 5.03 4.32 -9.56
C HIS A 276 4.31 2.97 -9.54
N THR A 277 4.77 2.04 -10.38
CA THR A 277 4.23 0.68 -10.43
C THR A 277 5.36 -0.35 -10.43
N GLY A 278 5.02 -1.56 -10.02
CA GLY A 278 5.93 -2.68 -10.07
C GLY A 278 5.28 -3.98 -9.59
N PRO A 279 5.94 -5.12 -9.83
CA PRO A 279 5.38 -6.42 -9.49
C PRO A 279 5.44 -6.71 -7.99
N LEU A 280 4.44 -7.44 -7.49
CA LEU A 280 4.50 -8.11 -6.18
C LEU A 280 5.56 -9.22 -6.26
N THR A 281 6.63 -9.10 -5.48
CA THR A 281 7.79 -10.00 -5.57
C THR A 281 7.92 -10.94 -4.38
N PHE A 282 7.23 -10.66 -3.28
CA PHE A 282 7.33 -11.46 -2.07
C PHE A 282 6.01 -11.51 -1.31
N ILE A 283 5.64 -12.71 -0.90
CA ILE A 283 4.59 -13.00 0.08
C ILE A 283 5.26 -13.82 1.18
N ASP A 284 5.11 -13.40 2.43
CA ASP A 284 5.68 -14.13 3.57
C ASP A 284 4.99 -15.50 3.72
N ASN A 285 5.69 -16.44 4.31
CA ASN A 285 5.20 -17.79 4.62
C ASN A 285 4.59 -17.90 6.03
N GLN A 286 4.53 -16.79 6.77
CA GLN A 286 4.02 -16.73 8.12
C GLN A 286 3.03 -15.58 8.29
N VAL A 287 1.92 -15.88 8.96
CA VAL A 287 0.97 -14.86 9.44
C VAL A 287 1.43 -14.39 10.81
N SER A 288 1.47 -13.08 11.01
CA SER A 288 1.75 -12.49 12.32
C SER A 288 0.60 -12.80 13.28
N LEU A 289 0.88 -13.57 14.32
CA LEU A 289 -0.12 -13.97 15.33
C LEU A 289 -0.66 -12.79 16.14
N SER A 290 0.10 -11.70 16.24
CA SER A 290 -0.31 -10.50 16.99
C SER A 290 -1.29 -9.62 16.23
N THR A 291 -1.25 -9.63 14.90
CA THR A 291 -2.03 -8.73 14.04
C THR A 291 -2.96 -9.46 13.08
N GLY A 292 -2.81 -10.78 12.89
CA GLY A 292 -3.55 -11.55 11.88
C GLY A 292 -3.25 -11.09 10.45
N THR A 293 -2.04 -10.57 10.19
CA THR A 293 -1.64 -10.03 8.89
C THR A 293 -0.44 -10.78 8.33
N ILE A 294 -0.29 -10.75 7.01
CA ILE A 294 0.83 -11.35 6.29
C ILE A 294 1.65 -10.27 5.60
N LEU A 295 2.98 -10.36 5.68
CA LEU A 295 3.87 -9.39 5.06
C LEU A 295 3.99 -9.63 3.55
N LEU A 296 3.72 -8.61 2.76
CA LEU A 296 3.91 -8.58 1.33
C LEU A 296 4.91 -7.48 0.94
N ARG A 297 5.66 -7.71 -0.13
CA ARG A 297 6.53 -6.70 -0.72
C ARG A 297 6.40 -6.69 -2.23
N ALA A 298 6.31 -5.50 -2.79
CA ALA A 298 6.47 -5.30 -4.23
C ALA A 298 7.77 -4.52 -4.50
N THR A 299 8.36 -4.78 -5.65
CA THR A 299 9.58 -4.11 -6.10
C THR A 299 9.21 -3.00 -7.05
N ILE A 300 9.55 -1.78 -6.71
CA ILE A 300 9.18 -0.57 -7.44
C ILE A 300 10.44 0.08 -8.02
N ALA A 301 10.40 0.42 -9.31
CA ALA A 301 11.45 1.24 -9.92
C ALA A 301 11.36 2.67 -9.38
N ASN A 302 12.49 3.26 -9.00
CA ASN A 302 12.59 4.58 -8.36
C ASN A 302 13.76 5.38 -8.94
N GLN A 303 13.81 5.46 -10.27
CA GLN A 303 14.92 6.11 -10.99
C GLN A 303 15.01 7.61 -10.71
N ASP A 304 13.89 8.25 -10.42
CA ASP A 304 13.79 9.66 -10.03
C ASP A 304 14.16 9.91 -8.55
N HIS A 305 14.39 8.83 -7.77
CA HIS A 305 14.65 8.87 -6.33
C HIS A 305 13.57 9.64 -5.54
N GLY A 306 12.35 9.72 -6.09
CA GLY A 306 11.22 10.41 -5.48
C GLY A 306 10.63 9.67 -4.27
N LEU A 307 10.84 8.36 -4.19
CA LEU A 307 10.42 7.53 -3.06
C LEU A 307 11.59 7.30 -2.11
N LEU A 308 11.36 7.56 -0.82
CA LEU A 308 12.38 7.42 0.22
C LEU A 308 12.01 6.31 1.21
N PRO A 309 13.00 5.53 1.70
CA PRO A 309 12.76 4.56 2.75
C PRO A 309 12.17 5.21 4.00
N GLY A 310 11.20 4.53 4.63
CA GLY A 310 10.45 5.05 5.78
C GLY A 310 9.24 5.90 5.42
N GLN A 311 9.04 6.25 4.15
CA GLN A 311 7.89 7.01 3.70
C GLN A 311 6.62 6.17 3.75
N TYR A 312 5.52 6.74 4.26
CA TYR A 312 4.20 6.14 4.23
C TYR A 312 3.53 6.39 2.88
N VAL A 313 2.99 5.32 2.31
CA VAL A 313 2.35 5.34 1.00
C VAL A 313 1.11 4.43 1.02
N SER A 314 0.30 4.48 -0.03
CA SER A 314 -0.74 3.49 -0.28
C SER A 314 -0.29 2.56 -1.40
N ALA A 315 -0.29 1.26 -1.12
CA ALA A 315 -0.07 0.22 -2.13
C ALA A 315 -1.42 -0.25 -2.67
N ARG A 316 -1.61 -0.18 -3.97
CA ARG A 316 -2.81 -0.60 -4.67
C ARG A 316 -2.49 -1.80 -5.55
N LEU A 317 -3.01 -2.98 -5.18
CA LEU A 317 -2.81 -4.23 -5.91
C LEU A 317 -3.91 -4.40 -6.96
N HIS A 318 -3.53 -4.78 -8.16
CA HIS A 318 -4.45 -5.22 -9.21
C HIS A 318 -4.73 -6.72 -9.02
N LEU A 319 -5.94 -7.07 -8.55
CA LEU A 319 -6.35 -8.44 -8.26
C LEU A 319 -7.24 -9.03 -9.36
N GLY A 320 -6.96 -8.67 -10.60
CA GLY A 320 -7.65 -9.19 -11.78
C GLY A 320 -8.76 -8.29 -12.29
N ASP A 321 -9.47 -8.79 -13.28
CA ASP A 321 -10.51 -8.06 -13.98
C ASP A 321 -11.87 -8.75 -13.84
N LEU A 322 -12.87 -8.02 -13.38
CA LEU A 322 -14.25 -8.49 -13.34
C LEU A 322 -14.86 -8.28 -14.73
N LYS A 323 -15.02 -9.37 -15.48
CA LYS A 323 -15.66 -9.35 -16.80
C LYS A 323 -17.18 -9.20 -16.66
N ASN A 324 -17.79 -8.47 -17.60
CA ASN A 324 -19.24 -8.22 -17.63
C ASN A 324 -19.79 -7.54 -16.36
N ALA A 325 -18.98 -6.71 -15.72
CA ALA A 325 -19.43 -5.89 -14.59
C ALA A 325 -20.44 -4.84 -15.07
N LEU A 326 -21.48 -4.63 -14.27
CA LEU A 326 -22.48 -3.59 -14.51
C LEU A 326 -22.15 -2.41 -13.60
N LEU A 327 -21.71 -1.30 -14.17
CA LEU A 327 -21.39 -0.09 -13.44
C LEU A 327 -22.60 0.83 -13.31
N VAL A 328 -22.78 1.36 -12.09
CA VAL A 328 -23.86 2.27 -11.74
C VAL A 328 -23.25 3.50 -11.05
N PRO A 329 -23.59 4.73 -11.45
CA PRO A 329 -23.17 5.91 -10.71
C PRO A 329 -23.63 5.85 -9.26
N GLN A 330 -22.75 6.17 -8.31
CA GLN A 330 -23.11 6.22 -6.88
C GLN A 330 -24.29 7.16 -6.63
N SER A 331 -24.39 8.25 -7.40
CA SER A 331 -25.51 9.20 -7.34
C SER A 331 -26.86 8.61 -7.69
N ALA A 332 -26.92 7.49 -8.42
CA ALA A 332 -28.15 6.79 -8.77
C ALA A 332 -28.59 5.76 -7.74
N VAL A 333 -27.76 5.49 -6.72
CA VAL A 333 -28.07 4.53 -5.66
C VAL A 333 -28.76 5.24 -4.51
N VAL A 334 -29.89 4.70 -4.08
CA VAL A 334 -30.66 5.20 -2.94
C VAL A 334 -30.66 4.15 -1.82
N ALA A 335 -30.17 4.51 -0.65
CA ALA A 335 -30.27 3.66 0.54
C ALA A 335 -31.69 3.74 1.12
N THR A 336 -32.34 2.61 1.31
CA THR A 336 -33.68 2.49 1.86
C THR A 336 -33.69 1.51 3.04
N GLN A 337 -34.81 1.41 3.75
CA GLN A 337 -34.95 0.43 4.85
C GLN A 337 -34.84 -1.04 4.40
N ILE A 338 -35.11 -1.32 3.13
CA ILE A 338 -35.05 -2.66 2.54
C ILE A 338 -33.71 -2.97 1.86
N GLY A 339 -32.77 -2.02 1.88
CA GLY A 339 -31.46 -2.16 1.27
C GLY A 339 -31.13 -1.05 0.26
N GLN A 340 -30.07 -1.28 -0.51
CA GLN A 340 -29.67 -0.37 -1.58
C GLN A 340 -30.55 -0.62 -2.81
N THR A 341 -31.05 0.48 -3.39
CA THR A 341 -31.99 0.42 -4.52
C THR A 341 -31.59 1.41 -5.60
N VAL A 342 -31.94 1.08 -6.83
CA VAL A 342 -31.85 1.99 -7.97
C VAL A 342 -33.21 2.16 -8.61
N MET A 343 -33.46 3.33 -9.21
CA MET A 343 -34.65 3.58 -10.00
C MET A 343 -34.35 3.30 -11.47
N ILE A 344 -35.14 2.42 -12.07
CA ILE A 344 -35.02 2.07 -13.49
C ILE A 344 -36.29 2.47 -14.24
N VAL A 345 -36.14 2.71 -15.54
CA VAL A 345 -37.28 2.92 -16.44
C VAL A 345 -37.73 1.56 -16.95
N GLY A 346 -38.84 1.06 -16.46
CA GLY A 346 -39.46 -0.21 -16.83
C GLY A 346 -40.33 -0.12 -18.09
N LYS A 347 -41.20 -1.12 -18.27
CA LYS A 347 -42.15 -1.18 -19.41
C LYS A 347 -43.14 -0.03 -19.36
N GLY A 348 -43.35 0.63 -20.49
CA GLY A 348 -44.29 1.77 -20.61
C GLY A 348 -43.77 3.04 -19.96
N ASP A 349 -42.44 3.21 -19.88
CA ASP A 349 -41.74 4.36 -19.30
C ASP A 349 -42.16 4.70 -17.86
N LYS A 350 -42.45 3.67 -17.07
CA LYS A 350 -42.78 3.79 -15.64
C LYS A 350 -41.55 3.55 -14.79
N VAL A 351 -41.41 4.31 -13.70
CA VAL A 351 -40.34 4.14 -12.72
C VAL A 351 -40.58 2.86 -11.94
N GLU A 352 -39.58 1.98 -11.93
CA GLU A 352 -39.51 0.80 -11.09
C GLU A 352 -38.34 0.96 -10.10
N GLN A 353 -38.60 0.69 -8.81
CA GLN A 353 -37.54 0.61 -7.81
C GLN A 353 -37.06 -0.83 -7.73
N ARG A 354 -35.76 -1.03 -7.88
CA ARG A 354 -35.14 -2.36 -7.86
C ARG A 354 -34.05 -2.42 -6.81
N ILE A 355 -34.10 -3.47 -6.00
CA ILE A 355 -33.04 -3.75 -5.01
C ILE A 355 -31.82 -4.24 -5.76
N VAL A 356 -30.65 -3.71 -5.39
CA VAL A 356 -29.36 -4.08 -5.99
C VAL A 356 -28.37 -4.47 -4.90
N LYS A 357 -27.51 -5.44 -5.21
CA LYS A 357 -26.33 -5.70 -4.40
C LYS A 357 -25.15 -5.01 -5.06
N LEU A 358 -24.45 -4.23 -4.27
CA LEU A 358 -23.31 -3.47 -4.73
C LEU A 358 -22.02 -4.15 -4.26
N GLY A 359 -21.00 -4.08 -5.10
CA GLY A 359 -19.65 -4.54 -4.84
C GLY A 359 -18.66 -3.39 -4.76
N ASP A 360 -17.51 -3.57 -5.39
CA ASP A 360 -16.42 -2.60 -5.35
C ASP A 360 -16.77 -1.30 -6.08
N THR A 361 -16.16 -0.23 -5.62
CA THR A 361 -16.32 1.12 -6.19
C THR A 361 -15.14 1.44 -7.09
N GLU A 362 -15.44 1.95 -8.30
CA GLU A 362 -14.45 2.45 -9.24
C GLU A 362 -14.73 3.92 -9.55
N GLY A 363 -13.96 4.83 -8.95
CA GLY A 363 -14.20 6.28 -9.06
C GLY A 363 -15.58 6.69 -8.55
N ASP A 364 -16.39 7.32 -9.42
CA ASP A 364 -17.78 7.74 -9.11
C ASP A 364 -18.82 6.64 -9.35
N GLN A 365 -18.38 5.44 -9.74
CA GLN A 365 -19.26 4.34 -10.07
C GLN A 365 -19.07 3.17 -9.11
N VAL A 366 -20.09 2.36 -8.95
CA VAL A 366 -20.08 1.15 -8.14
C VAL A 366 -20.52 -0.03 -8.99
N VAL A 367 -19.90 -1.17 -8.79
CA VAL A 367 -20.25 -2.41 -9.48
C VAL A 367 -21.54 -2.98 -8.88
N ALA A 368 -22.56 -3.17 -9.71
CA ALA A 368 -23.74 -3.94 -9.31
C ALA A 368 -23.47 -5.43 -9.53
N THR A 369 -23.45 -6.19 -8.42
CA THR A 369 -23.21 -7.65 -8.45
C THR A 369 -24.50 -8.45 -8.64
N ASP A 370 -25.65 -7.86 -8.30
CA ASP A 370 -26.96 -8.48 -8.46
C ASP A 370 -28.07 -7.43 -8.60
N GLY A 371 -29.19 -7.79 -9.21
CA GLY A 371 -30.38 -6.95 -9.32
C GLY A 371 -30.52 -6.18 -10.63
N LEU A 372 -29.49 -6.10 -11.49
CA LEU A 372 -29.53 -5.41 -12.78
C LEU A 372 -29.20 -6.34 -13.94
N LYS A 373 -29.61 -5.93 -15.13
CA LYS A 373 -29.29 -6.61 -16.39
C LYS A 373 -28.66 -5.63 -17.39
N PRO A 374 -27.79 -6.11 -18.28
CA PRO A 374 -27.31 -5.29 -19.39
C PRO A 374 -28.50 -4.75 -20.20
N GLY A 375 -28.48 -3.45 -20.49
CA GLY A 375 -29.55 -2.75 -21.20
C GLY A 375 -30.63 -2.10 -20.30
N ASP A 376 -30.61 -2.33 -18.99
CA ASP A 376 -31.47 -1.61 -18.04
C ASP A 376 -31.18 -0.09 -18.11
N ARG A 377 -32.23 0.73 -18.08
CA ARG A 377 -32.14 2.19 -18.09
C ARG A 377 -32.26 2.71 -16.67
N ILE A 378 -31.16 3.14 -16.06
CA ILE A 378 -31.11 3.68 -14.69
C ILE A 378 -31.31 5.19 -14.73
N ILE A 379 -32.14 5.69 -13.81
CA ILE A 379 -32.36 7.13 -13.63
C ILE A 379 -31.21 7.67 -12.75
N THR A 380 -30.52 8.70 -13.23
CA THR A 380 -29.32 9.27 -12.58
C THR A 380 -29.55 10.62 -11.90
N GLY A 381 -30.75 11.19 -12.02
CA GLY A 381 -31.07 12.49 -11.41
C GLY A 381 -32.52 12.59 -10.92
N ASP A 382 -32.80 13.64 -10.13
CA ASP A 382 -34.12 13.96 -9.54
C ASP A 382 -34.79 12.82 -8.74
N LEU A 383 -34.01 11.91 -8.19
CA LEU A 383 -34.47 10.70 -7.50
C LEU A 383 -35.43 11.00 -6.33
N GLN A 384 -35.28 12.15 -5.66
CA GLN A 384 -36.12 12.56 -4.53
C GLN A 384 -37.55 12.90 -4.95
N LYS A 385 -37.78 13.26 -6.21
CA LYS A 385 -39.09 13.65 -6.74
C LYS A 385 -39.87 12.48 -7.32
N LEU A 386 -39.19 11.32 -7.49
CA LEU A 386 -39.74 10.16 -8.18
C LEU A 386 -40.30 9.14 -7.18
N LYS A 387 -41.41 8.54 -7.55
CA LYS A 387 -42.01 7.40 -6.83
C LYS A 387 -42.21 6.25 -7.83
N ALA A 388 -42.13 5.02 -7.34
CA ALA A 388 -42.43 3.85 -8.14
C ALA A 388 -43.83 3.96 -8.78
N GLY A 389 -43.95 3.62 -10.07
CA GLY A 389 -45.18 3.69 -10.84
C GLY A 389 -45.45 5.00 -11.58
N VAL A 390 -44.66 6.06 -11.31
CA VAL A 390 -44.80 7.35 -12.03
C VAL A 390 -44.31 7.18 -13.48
N GLN A 391 -45.04 7.74 -14.42
CA GLN A 391 -44.63 7.77 -15.83
C GLN A 391 -43.61 8.89 -16.05
N VAL A 392 -42.49 8.58 -16.72
CA VAL A 392 -41.39 9.51 -16.97
C VAL A 392 -41.05 9.53 -18.45
N GLU A 393 -40.50 10.63 -18.92
CA GLU A 393 -39.95 10.76 -20.26
C GLU A 393 -38.43 10.64 -20.16
N PRO A 394 -37.82 9.53 -20.63
CA PRO A 394 -36.38 9.38 -20.58
C PRO A 394 -35.72 10.41 -21.49
N ALA A 395 -35.05 11.40 -20.89
CA ALA A 395 -34.16 12.30 -21.61
C ALA A 395 -32.82 11.62 -21.75
N GLY A 396 -32.35 11.39 -23.00
CA GLY A 396 -31.06 10.79 -23.25
C GLY A 396 -29.92 11.63 -22.65
N GLY A 397 -29.47 11.25 -21.49
CA GLY A 397 -28.28 11.77 -20.84
C GLY A 397 -27.16 10.78 -21.06
N GLY A 398 -26.40 10.91 -22.13
CA GLY A 398 -25.05 10.32 -22.16
C GLY A 398 -24.21 10.95 -21.03
N PRO A 399 -23.26 10.21 -20.43
CA PRO A 399 -22.36 10.78 -19.44
C PRO A 399 -21.67 12.00 -20.07
N LYS A 400 -21.85 13.19 -19.51
CA LYS A 400 -20.93 14.28 -19.77
C LYS A 400 -19.57 13.81 -19.24
N HIS A 401 -18.72 13.32 -20.13
CA HIS A 401 -17.30 13.30 -19.87
C HIS A 401 -16.93 14.73 -19.50
N ALA A 402 -16.55 14.95 -18.26
CA ALA A 402 -15.80 16.14 -17.88
C ALA A 402 -14.53 16.10 -18.74
N GLU A 403 -14.42 17.00 -19.68
CA GLU A 403 -13.15 17.27 -20.38
C GLU A 403 -12.10 17.52 -19.31
N PRO A 404 -10.91 16.92 -19.43
CA PRO A 404 -9.80 17.27 -18.56
C PRO A 404 -9.46 18.74 -18.89
N SER A 405 -9.67 19.61 -17.92
CA SER A 405 -9.12 20.96 -17.95
C SER A 405 -7.60 20.85 -18.08
N SER A 406 -7.08 21.09 -19.28
CA SER A 406 -5.68 21.40 -19.57
C SER A 406 -5.32 22.80 -19.07
N PRO A 407 -4.00 23.06 -18.98
CA PRO A 407 -3.01 22.81 -17.94
C PRO A 407 -2.94 23.91 -16.90
#